data_8369c0f02e8790e2591ebcfcbd9b4911
#
_entry.id   8369c0f02e8790e2591ebcfcbd9b4911
#
_cell.length_a   1.000
_cell.length_b   1.000
_cell.length_c   1.000
_cell.angle_alpha   90.00
_cell.angle_beta   90.00
_cell.angle_gamma   90.00
#
_symmetry.space_group_name_H-M   'P 1'
#
loop_
_entity.id
_entity.type
_entity.pdbx_description
1 polymer ?
#
loop_
_entity_poly.entity_id
_entity_poly.type
_entity_poly.pdbx_seq_one_letter_code
_entity_poly.pdbx_strand_id
1 'polypeptide(L)'
;HICVVTSLEHPLSHKEYLTIEDIKNEPLIILSKKQGEEYYHDYMESFRLDGMIPYIKKEVDDLNEYMMAISLGEGIGLTATEVINENDQVVAIPLKESHHHADYAVGYHRDNEKKAIQQFMKYVEDYFRL
;
A
#
# COMPACT_ATOMS: atom_id res chain seq x y z
N HIS A 1 -8.44 -4.55 -1.86
CA HIS A 1 -7.49 -5.10 -2.84
C HIS A 1 -6.18 -4.36 -2.75
N ILE A 2 -5.12 -5.04 -3.09
CA ILE A 2 -3.81 -4.44 -3.12
C ILE A 2 -3.58 -3.81 -4.49
N CYS A 3 -3.00 -2.63 -4.52
CA CYS A 3 -2.72 -1.95 -5.77
C CYS A 3 -1.36 -1.27 -5.74
N VAL A 4 -0.87 -0.93 -6.92
CA VAL A 4 0.29 -0.10 -7.08
C VAL A 4 -0.20 1.31 -7.34
N VAL A 5 0.37 2.29 -6.63
CA VAL A 5 -0.04 3.69 -6.77
C VAL A 5 1.10 4.44 -7.45
N THR A 6 0.76 5.18 -8.50
CA THR A 6 1.75 5.93 -9.27
C THR A 6 1.27 7.36 -9.48
N SER A 7 2.18 8.23 -9.91
CA SER A 7 1.78 9.56 -10.35
C SER A 7 0.94 9.44 -11.61
N LEU A 8 0.22 10.50 -11.95
CA LEU A 8 -0.63 10.49 -13.13
C LEU A 8 0.16 10.28 -14.41
N GLU A 9 1.41 10.68 -14.42
CA GLU A 9 2.23 10.65 -15.63
C GLU A 9 3.21 9.49 -15.69
N HIS A 10 3.14 8.60 -14.70
CA HIS A 10 4.07 7.47 -14.68
C HIS A 10 3.79 6.54 -15.87
N PRO A 11 4.83 5.98 -16.48
CA PRO A 11 4.61 5.08 -17.61
C PRO A 11 3.71 3.89 -17.31
N LEU A 12 3.73 3.40 -16.07
CA LEU A 12 2.90 2.24 -15.71
C LEU A 12 1.45 2.62 -15.47
N SER A 13 1.11 3.90 -15.41
CA SER A 13 -0.23 4.35 -15.05
C SER A 13 -1.29 3.93 -16.05
N HIS A 14 -0.91 3.55 -17.26
CA HIS A 14 -1.88 3.18 -18.29
C HIS A 14 -2.17 1.68 -18.33
N LYS A 15 -1.51 0.88 -17.51
CA LYS A 15 -1.71 -0.56 -17.55
C LYS A 15 -2.95 -0.95 -16.77
N GLU A 16 -3.60 -2.02 -17.19
CA GLU A 16 -4.79 -2.49 -16.51
C GLU A 16 -4.47 -3.24 -15.24
N TYR A 17 -3.33 -3.86 -15.16
CA TYR A 17 -2.84 -4.51 -13.95
C TYR A 17 -1.32 -4.59 -14.02
N LEU A 18 -0.71 -4.86 -12.89
CA LEU A 18 0.74 -4.98 -12.80
C LEU A 18 1.09 -6.27 -12.07
N THR A 19 2.30 -6.75 -12.31
CA THR A 19 2.86 -7.87 -11.57
C THR A 19 4.18 -7.41 -10.97
N ILE A 20 4.80 -8.25 -10.16
CA ILE A 20 6.09 -7.93 -9.55
C ILE A 20 7.15 -7.65 -10.63
N GLU A 21 7.06 -8.36 -11.74
CA GLU A 21 8.01 -8.16 -12.82
C GLU A 21 7.97 -6.72 -13.35
N ASP A 22 6.79 -6.12 -13.35
CA ASP A 22 6.63 -4.75 -13.83
C ASP A 22 7.23 -3.72 -12.90
N ILE A 23 7.28 -4.01 -11.60
CA ILE A 23 7.64 -3.00 -10.60
C ILE A 23 8.96 -3.24 -9.90
N LYS A 24 9.61 -4.36 -10.18
CA LYS A 24 10.75 -4.78 -9.37
C LYS A 24 11.93 -3.82 -9.40
N ASN A 25 12.03 -2.99 -10.40
CA ASN A 25 13.12 -2.01 -10.49
C ASN A 25 12.69 -0.59 -10.21
N GLU A 26 11.43 -0.40 -9.80
CA GLU A 26 10.92 0.95 -9.56
C GLU A 26 11.29 1.44 -8.17
N PRO A 27 11.58 2.73 -8.03
CA PRO A 27 11.83 3.28 -6.69
C PRO A 27 10.54 3.30 -5.90
N LEU A 28 10.61 2.92 -4.64
CA LEU A 28 9.43 2.79 -3.80
C LEU A 28 9.39 3.84 -2.72
N ILE A 29 8.19 4.30 -2.41
CA ILE A 29 7.89 5.10 -1.24
C ILE A 29 7.22 4.15 -0.26
N ILE A 30 7.68 4.11 0.99
CA ILE A 30 7.04 3.24 1.97
C ILE A 30 6.76 4.01 3.25
N LEU A 31 5.82 3.49 4.03
CA LEU A 31 5.53 4.04 5.33
C LEU A 31 6.54 3.49 6.34
N SER A 32 6.95 4.34 7.28
CA SER A 32 7.97 3.95 8.25
C SER A 32 7.38 3.05 9.32
N LYS A 33 8.25 2.53 10.19
CA LYS A 33 7.82 1.69 11.30
C LYS A 33 6.92 2.42 12.28
N LYS A 34 6.87 3.74 12.22
CA LYS A 34 5.98 4.50 13.10
C LYS A 34 4.52 4.16 12.87
N GLN A 35 4.20 3.59 11.72
CA GLN A 35 2.84 3.18 11.44
C GLN A 35 2.56 1.75 11.92
N GLY A 36 3.50 1.12 12.60
CA GLY A 36 3.36 -0.21 13.15
C GLY A 36 4.50 -1.10 12.72
N GLU A 37 5.23 -1.65 13.68
CA GLU A 37 6.39 -2.48 13.37
C GLU A 37 5.98 -3.78 12.70
N GLU A 38 4.88 -4.36 13.15
CA GLU A 38 4.43 -5.61 12.58
C GLU A 38 3.99 -5.43 11.14
N TYR A 39 3.29 -4.33 10.88
CA TYR A 39 2.90 -3.99 9.52
C TYR A 39 4.13 -3.84 8.63
N TYR A 40 5.13 -3.13 9.12
CA TYR A 40 6.35 -2.89 8.35
C TYR A 40 7.05 -4.22 8.05
N HIS A 41 7.16 -5.07 9.07
CA HIS A 41 7.82 -6.36 8.91
C HIS A 41 7.10 -7.22 7.89
N ASP A 42 5.79 -7.31 7.98
CA ASP A 42 5.00 -8.12 7.05
C ASP A 42 5.08 -7.58 5.64
N TYR A 43 5.12 -6.27 5.52
CA TYR A 43 5.23 -5.62 4.22
C TYR A 43 6.56 -6.00 3.55
N MET A 44 7.64 -5.92 4.30
CA MET A 44 8.95 -6.27 3.76
C MET A 44 9.05 -7.77 3.47
N GLU A 45 8.44 -8.58 4.31
CA GLU A 45 8.44 -10.02 4.10
C GLU A 45 7.69 -10.40 2.81
N SER A 46 6.65 -9.68 2.50
CA SER A 46 5.91 -9.94 1.26
C SER A 46 6.76 -9.70 0.03
N PHE A 47 7.64 -8.68 0.05
CA PHE A 47 8.58 -8.50 -1.05
C PHE A 47 9.51 -9.70 -1.16
N ARG A 48 9.99 -10.19 -0.02
CA ARG A 48 10.88 -11.34 -0.04
C ARG A 48 10.20 -12.57 -0.63
N LEU A 49 8.96 -12.80 -0.24
CA LEU A 49 8.19 -13.93 -0.76
C LEU A 49 7.91 -13.80 -2.25
N ASP A 50 7.79 -12.58 -2.73
CA ASP A 50 7.59 -12.33 -4.16
C ASP A 50 8.89 -12.39 -4.96
N GLY A 51 10.02 -12.63 -4.28
CA GLY A 51 11.30 -12.68 -4.95
C GLY A 51 11.83 -11.33 -5.37
N MET A 52 11.40 -10.28 -4.68
CA MET A 52 11.77 -8.92 -5.05
C MET A 52 12.61 -8.28 -3.95
N ILE A 53 13.70 -7.62 -4.35
CA ILE A 53 14.48 -6.81 -3.44
C ILE A 53 14.03 -5.37 -3.67
N PRO A 54 13.29 -4.79 -2.71
CA PRO A 54 12.72 -3.45 -2.95
C PRO A 54 13.78 -2.36 -2.96
N TYR A 55 13.67 -1.46 -3.92
CA TYR A 55 14.51 -0.28 -3.95
C TYR A 55 13.74 0.82 -3.23
N ILE A 56 14.02 1.00 -1.94
CA ILE A 56 13.30 1.98 -1.12
C ILE A 56 13.97 3.32 -1.28
N LYS A 57 13.30 4.21 -1.96
CA LYS A 57 13.84 5.54 -2.17
C LYS A 57 13.53 6.46 -1.01
N LYS A 58 12.40 6.27 -0.36
CA LYS A 58 11.97 7.17 0.69
C LYS A 58 11.03 6.49 1.68
N GLU A 59 11.25 6.74 2.97
CA GLU A 59 10.32 6.32 4.00
C GLU A 59 9.66 7.57 4.55
N VAL A 60 8.35 7.53 4.71
CA VAL A 60 7.59 8.66 5.22
C VAL A 60 6.78 8.21 6.42
N ASP A 61 6.32 9.18 7.22
CA ASP A 61 5.71 8.85 8.50
C ASP A 61 4.18 8.82 8.46
N ASP A 62 3.56 9.35 7.43
CA ASP A 62 2.09 9.34 7.37
C ASP A 62 1.60 9.26 5.93
N LEU A 63 0.30 8.99 5.78
CA LEU A 63 -0.30 8.79 4.48
C LEU A 63 -0.30 10.05 3.62
N ASN A 64 -0.40 11.23 4.23
CA ASN A 64 -0.37 12.46 3.43
C ASN A 64 0.99 12.63 2.77
N GLU A 65 2.06 12.39 3.51
CA GLU A 65 3.41 12.46 2.93
C GLU A 65 3.59 11.39 1.87
N TYR A 66 3.03 10.22 2.12
CA TYR A 66 3.12 9.08 1.21
C TYR A 66 2.49 9.45 -0.15
N MET A 67 1.25 9.91 -0.11
CA MET A 67 0.55 10.23 -1.35
C MET A 67 1.17 11.44 -2.04
N MET A 68 1.67 12.40 -1.28
CA MET A 68 2.33 13.56 -1.87
C MET A 68 3.58 13.13 -2.63
N ALA A 69 4.43 12.30 -2.03
CA ALA A 69 5.64 11.86 -2.69
C ALA A 69 5.33 11.10 -3.98
N ILE A 70 4.31 10.25 -3.95
CA ILE A 70 3.93 9.48 -5.13
C ILE A 70 3.38 10.42 -6.20
N SER A 71 2.53 11.37 -5.83
CA SER A 71 1.93 12.28 -6.80
C SER A 71 2.98 13.15 -7.48
N LEU A 72 4.09 13.43 -6.77
CA LEU A 72 5.16 14.20 -7.34
C LEU A 72 6.13 13.37 -8.18
N GLY A 73 5.87 12.07 -8.31
CA GLY A 73 6.70 11.22 -9.13
C GLY A 73 7.99 10.77 -8.48
N GLU A 74 8.08 10.85 -7.15
CA GLU A 74 9.31 10.45 -6.46
C GLU A 74 9.47 8.94 -6.39
N GLY A 75 8.40 8.21 -6.55
CA GLY A 75 8.42 6.75 -6.54
C GLY A 75 7.01 6.23 -6.62
N ILE A 76 6.86 4.92 -6.53
CA ILE A 76 5.55 4.28 -6.52
C ILE A 76 5.31 3.67 -5.16
N GLY A 77 4.08 3.28 -4.88
CA GLY A 77 3.75 2.63 -3.63
C GLY A 77 2.88 1.41 -3.85
N LEU A 78 2.85 0.53 -2.86
CA LEU A 78 1.93 -0.60 -2.84
C LEU A 78 1.06 -0.43 -1.60
N THR A 79 -0.24 -0.41 -1.79
CA THR A 79 -1.14 -0.20 -0.66
C THR A 79 -2.52 -0.74 -0.99
N ALA A 80 -3.42 -0.71 -0.03
CA ALA A 80 -4.80 -1.11 -0.27
C ALA A 80 -5.53 -0.01 -1.00
N THR A 81 -6.39 -0.38 -1.93
CA THR A 81 -7.16 0.58 -2.70
C THR A 81 -7.97 1.49 -1.77
N GLU A 82 -8.41 0.94 -0.65
CA GLU A 82 -9.29 1.66 0.27
C GLU A 82 -8.66 2.90 0.92
N VAL A 83 -7.33 3.00 0.93
CA VAL A 83 -6.71 4.16 1.55
C VAL A 83 -6.55 5.34 0.62
N ILE A 84 -6.93 5.20 -0.63
CA ILE A 84 -6.75 6.25 -1.64
C ILE A 84 -8.01 7.09 -1.69
N ASN A 85 -7.85 8.41 -1.56
CA ASN A 85 -8.96 9.34 -1.68
C ASN A 85 -9.09 9.82 -3.10
N GLU A 86 -10.31 10.16 -3.50
CA GLU A 86 -10.51 10.63 -4.87
C GLU A 86 -9.81 11.97 -5.11
N ASN A 87 -9.41 12.69 -4.05
CA ASN A 87 -8.68 13.93 -4.24
C ASN A 87 -7.18 13.73 -4.42
N ASP A 88 -6.69 12.51 -4.23
CA ASP A 88 -5.29 12.23 -4.43
C ASP A 88 -4.97 12.28 -5.92
N GLN A 89 -3.83 12.87 -6.26
CA GLN A 89 -3.44 13.01 -7.65
C GLN A 89 -2.59 11.83 -8.07
N VAL A 90 -3.18 10.64 -8.00
CA VAL A 90 -2.47 9.38 -8.24
C VAL A 90 -3.36 8.43 -9.03
N VAL A 91 -2.74 7.39 -9.56
CA VAL A 91 -3.45 6.31 -10.25
C VAL A 91 -3.21 5.03 -9.49
N ALA A 92 -4.25 4.26 -9.27
CA ALA A 92 -4.15 2.96 -8.60
C ALA A 92 -4.33 1.86 -9.65
N ILE A 93 -3.36 0.94 -9.72
CA ILE A 93 -3.40 -0.16 -10.67
C ILE A 93 -3.35 -1.46 -9.88
N PRO A 94 -4.27 -2.40 -10.12
CA PRO A 94 -4.27 -3.66 -9.36
C PRO A 94 -2.95 -4.41 -9.51
N LEU A 95 -2.46 -4.97 -8.40
CA LEU A 95 -1.25 -5.79 -8.42
C LEU A 95 -1.69 -7.23 -8.32
N LYS A 96 -1.25 -8.05 -9.26
CA LYS A 96 -1.64 -9.45 -9.31
C LYS A 96 -0.46 -10.34 -8.96
N GLU A 97 -0.78 -11.53 -8.47
CA GLU A 97 0.21 -12.57 -8.23
C GLU A 97 1.28 -12.15 -7.23
N SER A 98 0.85 -11.43 -6.19
CA SER A 98 1.77 -10.95 -5.18
C SER A 98 1.36 -11.51 -3.82
N HIS A 99 2.32 -11.57 -2.91
CA HIS A 99 2.06 -11.99 -1.52
C HIS A 99 1.65 -10.79 -0.65
N HIS A 100 1.61 -9.59 -1.21
CA HIS A 100 1.12 -8.44 -0.47
C HIS A 100 -0.39 -8.55 -0.27
N HIS A 101 -0.87 -8.13 0.90
CA HIS A 101 -2.27 -8.26 1.26
C HIS A 101 -2.85 -6.91 1.64
N ALA A 102 -4.09 -6.69 1.27
CA ALA A 102 -4.80 -5.48 1.65
C ALA A 102 -4.95 -5.39 3.17
N ASP A 103 -4.95 -6.51 3.87
CA ASP A 103 -5.09 -6.54 5.32
C ASP A 103 -4.00 -5.76 6.04
N TYR A 104 -2.82 -5.66 5.47
CA TYR A 104 -1.75 -4.92 6.09
C TYR A 104 -2.15 -3.45 6.25
N ALA A 105 -2.67 -2.86 5.21
CA ALA A 105 -3.09 -1.47 5.27
C ALA A 105 -4.32 -1.30 6.13
N VAL A 106 -5.20 -2.27 6.12
CA VAL A 106 -6.41 -2.19 6.93
C VAL A 106 -6.05 -2.24 8.41
N GLY A 107 -5.16 -3.14 8.80
CA GLY A 107 -4.74 -3.20 10.18
C GLY A 107 -4.09 -1.93 10.65
N TYR A 108 -3.27 -1.35 9.79
CA TYR A 108 -2.63 -0.11 10.07
C TYR A 108 -3.66 1.01 10.25
N HIS A 109 -4.69 1.04 9.44
CA HIS A 109 -5.73 2.01 9.56
C HIS A 109 -6.42 1.87 10.85
N ARG A 110 -6.65 0.67 11.28
CA ARG A 110 -7.38 0.47 12.39
C ARG A 110 -6.75 0.89 13.62
N ASP A 111 -5.48 0.77 13.73
CA ASP A 111 -4.83 1.27 14.90
C ASP A 111 -5.16 2.70 15.12
N ASN A 112 -5.53 3.40 14.11
CA ASN A 112 -5.84 4.76 14.21
C ASN A 112 -7.21 5.00 14.59
N GLU A 113 -8.04 4.13 14.37
CA GLU A 113 -9.32 4.42 14.69
C GLU A 113 -9.92 3.28 15.15
N LYS A 114 -9.36 2.50 15.69
CA LYS A 114 -9.83 1.50 16.11
C LYS A 114 -10.86 1.42 16.60
N LYS A 115 -11.11 1.57 16.58
CA LYS A 115 -12.08 1.34 16.74
C LYS A 115 -12.86 1.33 15.75
N ALA A 116 -12.67 1.94 15.03
CA ALA A 116 -13.48 2.07 13.97
C ALA A 116 -13.70 0.78 13.42
N ILE A 117 -12.85 0.05 13.30
CA ILE A 117 -13.05 -1.05 12.70
C ILE A 117 -13.29 -2.07 13.52
N GLN A 118 -12.75 -2.17 14.53
CA GLN A 118 -12.89 -3.07 15.31
C GLN A 118 -14.07 -3.37 15.41
N GLN A 119 -14.63 -2.78 15.24
CA GLN A 119 -15.76 -3.00 15.17
C GLN A 119 -16.12 -3.45 14.02
N PHE A 120 -15.74 -3.21 13.33
CA PHE A 120 -16.02 -3.55 12.14
C PHE A 120 -15.74 -4.91 12.03
N MET A 121 -14.87 -5.39 12.55
CA MET A 121 -14.51 -6.54 12.45
C MET A 121 -15.19 -7.24 13.24
N LYS A 122 -15.45 -6.82 14.08
CA LYS A 122 -16.09 -7.26 14.70
C LYS A 122 -17.12 -7.16 14.19
N TYR A 123 -17.23 -6.76 13.56
CA TYR A 123 -17.98 -6.64 12.86
C TYR A 123 -17.70 -7.32 11.93
N VAL A 124 -16.97 -7.41 11.74
CA VAL A 124 -16.58 -7.99 10.80
C VAL A 124 -16.42 -9.19 11.26
N GLU A 125 -16.17 -9.39 12.26
CA GLU A 125 -16.08 -10.10 12.67
C GLU A 125 -17.03 -10.29 13.07
N ASP A 126 -17.50 -9.98 13.26
CA ASP A 126 -18.20 -9.72 13.37
C ASP A 126 -18.67 -9.59 12.45
N TYR A 127 -18.49 -9.99 11.97
CA TYR A 127 -18.43 -9.53 11.01
C TYR A 127 -18.17 -10.25 10.66
N PHE A 128 -17.76 -10.65 10.87
CA PHE A 128 -17.11 -10.72 10.53
C PHE A 128 -17.23 -11.40 11.01
N ARG A 129 -17.47 -11.60 11.55
CA ARG A 129 -17.38 -11.44 11.84
C ARG A 129 -17.83 -11.38 11.89
N LEU A 130 -17.78 -11.79 12.03
CA LEU A 130 -17.80 -11.15 11.73
C LEU A 130 -17.90 -11.26 11.73
#